data_89360015ad6c9b4ec700692e7911544f
#
_entry.id   89360015ad6c9b4ec700692e7911544f
#
_cell.length_a   1.000
_cell.length_b   1.000
_cell.length_c   1.000
_cell.angle_alpha   90.00
_cell.angle_beta   90.00
_cell.angle_gamma   90.00
#
_symmetry.space_group_name_H-M   'P 1'
#
loop_
_entity.id
_entity.type
_entity.pdbx_description
1 polymer ?
#
loop_
_entity_poly.entity_id
_entity_poly.type
_entity_poly.pdbx_seq_one_letter_code
_entity_poly.pdbx_strand_id
1 'polypeptide(L)'
;MSTKMLQATLLATMVMVTGTSALAQETIRIGAPLPLTGPLSPEGLKQQRGYDLWAETVNANGGITAGGTTYDVEIVYVDYASNTPRAVQTAERLITEDEVNFLFAPFGSGAAKAASSVSERYGIPTIAATASSQEVYDQGYQFLFGTFTPNSTLTEPLADIVTSANPEVKRVAILARNDLFPLAIANEMEASAEARDLEIVMFENYAIGTMDHSAAVTQMRAAEPDWVFATGYVNDLILIRRQLADQGVDPAVITMIAGPAYKEFVDATGPLAETISSAAWWHPAVRYEGVDVFGTTEAFNAAFREKYDIEPDYTEASSAAAGVIFQLAIEAADSIDPQAVRDALAAMDVATFYGQVSFGETGQITSLEPPVFQIQDGTQVVVHPEAIKQAEFVFQGD
;
A
#
# COMPACT_ATOMS: atom_id res chain seq x y z
N MET A 1 73.51 -30.92 60.60
CA MET A 1 72.31 -31.51 59.94
C MET A 1 71.50 -30.37 59.40
N SER A 2 71.43 -30.29 58.06
CA SER A 2 70.98 -29.15 57.32
C SER A 2 69.54 -29.38 56.87
N THR A 3 68.66 -28.42 57.17
CA THR A 3 67.25 -28.46 56.69
C THR A 3 67.07 -27.37 55.62
N LYS A 4 66.89 -27.77 54.38
CA LYS A 4 66.61 -26.87 53.24
C LYS A 4 65.13 -26.50 53.23
N MET A 5 64.82 -25.23 53.39
CA MET A 5 63.45 -24.65 53.08
C MET A 5 63.28 -24.47 51.58
N LEU A 6 62.29 -25.10 51.07
CA LEU A 6 61.82 -24.91 49.71
C LEU A 6 60.80 -23.80 49.71
N GLN A 7 61.08 -22.66 49.06
CA GLN A 7 60.07 -21.59 48.77
C GLN A 7 59.41 -21.88 47.42
N ALA A 8 58.11 -22.17 47.46
CA ALA A 8 57.30 -22.26 46.30
C ALA A 8 56.68 -20.88 45.94
N THR A 9 57.10 -20.31 44.83
CA THR A 9 56.60 -19.04 44.34
C THR A 9 55.33 -19.34 43.49
N LEU A 10 54.16 -18.95 44.01
CA LEU A 10 52.89 -19.02 43.27
C LEU A 10 52.78 -17.81 42.31
N LEU A 11 52.85 -18.04 40.98
CA LEU A 11 52.54 -17.03 39.97
C LEU A 11 51.05 -17.03 39.78
N ALA A 12 50.31 -16.00 40.21
CA ALA A 12 48.92 -15.78 39.93
C ALA A 12 48.79 -15.09 38.59
N THR A 13 48.35 -15.84 37.57
CA THR A 13 48.03 -15.29 36.25
C THR A 13 46.63 -14.65 36.33
N MET A 14 46.57 -13.32 36.33
CA MET A 14 45.33 -12.53 36.28
C MET A 14 44.85 -12.49 34.84
N VAL A 15 43.85 -13.31 34.51
CA VAL A 15 43.14 -13.25 33.23
C VAL A 15 42.22 -12.02 33.26
N MET A 16 42.60 -10.94 32.56
CA MET A 16 41.67 -9.83 32.27
C MET A 16 40.64 -10.31 31.27
N VAL A 17 39.44 -10.61 31.73
CA VAL A 17 38.26 -10.74 30.88
C VAL A 17 37.86 -9.32 30.48
N THR A 18 38.28 -8.89 29.31
CA THR A 18 37.71 -7.70 28.65
C THR A 18 36.28 -8.04 28.23
N GLY A 19 35.33 -7.74 29.10
CA GLY A 19 33.91 -7.74 28.72
C GLY A 19 33.69 -6.66 27.66
N THR A 20 33.55 -7.06 26.42
CA THR A 20 32.89 -6.21 25.42
C THR A 20 31.48 -5.97 25.91
N SER A 21 31.20 -4.80 26.49
CA SER A 21 29.85 -4.32 26.65
C SER A 21 29.30 -4.23 25.23
N ALA A 22 28.40 -5.13 24.84
CA ALA A 22 27.54 -4.89 23.69
C ALA A 22 26.78 -3.62 24.06
N LEU A 23 27.14 -2.49 23.44
CA LEU A 23 26.31 -1.30 23.45
C LEU A 23 25.00 -1.74 22.84
N ALA A 24 23.88 -1.55 23.52
CA ALA A 24 22.58 -1.75 22.96
C ALA A 24 22.51 -0.85 21.70
N GLN A 25 22.19 -1.43 20.55
CA GLN A 25 22.03 -0.68 19.31
C GLN A 25 20.90 0.33 19.52
N GLU A 26 21.10 1.57 19.10
CA GLU A 26 20.05 2.58 19.14
C GLU A 26 18.90 2.17 18.21
N THR A 27 17.69 2.63 18.47
CA THR A 27 16.50 2.18 17.74
C THR A 27 15.77 3.37 17.13
N ILE A 28 15.45 3.26 15.83
CA ILE A 28 14.50 4.12 15.15
C ILE A 28 13.12 3.50 15.35
N ARG A 29 12.20 4.25 15.99
CA ARG A 29 10.83 3.82 16.23
C ARG A 29 9.89 4.47 15.23
N ILE A 30 9.15 3.65 14.49
CA ILE A 30 8.16 4.12 13.51
C ILE A 30 6.76 3.71 13.97
N GLY A 31 5.90 4.68 14.20
CA GLY A 31 4.53 4.44 14.60
C GLY A 31 3.66 3.99 13.42
N ALA A 32 2.83 2.99 13.64
CA ALA A 32 1.90 2.46 12.63
C ALA A 32 0.51 2.27 13.23
N PRO A 33 -0.37 3.28 13.14
CA PRO A 33 -1.78 3.12 13.46
C PRO A 33 -2.45 2.29 12.36
N LEU A 34 -2.79 1.04 12.65
CA LEU A 34 -3.40 0.11 11.69
C LEU A 34 -4.79 -0.36 12.11
N PRO A 35 -5.68 -0.71 11.17
CA PRO A 35 -6.96 -1.34 11.47
C PRO A 35 -6.74 -2.85 11.65
N LEU A 36 -6.15 -3.28 12.78
CA LEU A 36 -5.89 -4.70 13.03
C LEU A 36 -7.15 -5.47 13.40
N THR A 37 -8.22 -4.74 13.77
CA THR A 37 -9.56 -5.27 14.00
C THR A 37 -10.62 -4.44 13.26
N GLY A 38 -11.85 -5.00 13.14
CA GLY A 38 -12.95 -4.34 12.44
C GLY A 38 -13.01 -4.64 10.94
N PRO A 39 -13.87 -3.94 10.17
CA PRO A 39 -14.14 -4.25 8.76
C PRO A 39 -12.95 -4.11 7.81
N LEU A 40 -11.96 -3.28 8.15
CA LEU A 40 -10.74 -3.04 7.35
C LEU A 40 -9.54 -3.87 7.84
N SER A 41 -9.77 -4.86 8.72
CA SER A 41 -8.66 -5.67 9.25
C SER A 41 -7.95 -6.52 8.19
N PRO A 42 -8.60 -7.03 7.13
CA PRO A 42 -7.87 -7.73 6.08
C PRO A 42 -6.76 -6.86 5.47
N GLU A 43 -7.07 -5.62 5.16
CA GLU A 43 -6.13 -4.66 4.57
C GLU A 43 -5.08 -4.19 5.59
N GLY A 44 -5.47 -3.97 6.84
CA GLY A 44 -4.52 -3.60 7.91
C GLY A 44 -3.47 -4.67 8.19
N LEU A 45 -3.86 -5.93 8.16
CA LEU A 45 -2.94 -7.06 8.31
C LEU A 45 -1.98 -7.20 7.11
N LYS A 46 -2.42 -6.83 5.91
CA LYS A 46 -1.56 -6.75 4.73
C LYS A 46 -0.48 -5.66 4.90
N GLN A 47 -0.88 -4.46 5.33
CA GLN A 47 0.11 -3.41 5.64
C GLN A 47 1.13 -3.86 6.68
N GLN A 48 0.66 -4.51 7.75
CA GLN A 48 1.55 -5.04 8.79
C GLN A 48 2.59 -6.00 8.21
N ARG A 49 2.17 -6.96 7.35
CA ARG A 49 3.11 -7.90 6.72
C ARG A 49 4.19 -7.20 5.89
N GLY A 50 3.81 -6.17 5.13
CA GLY A 50 4.76 -5.39 4.34
C GLY A 50 5.79 -4.66 5.22
N TYR A 51 5.33 -3.98 6.26
CA TYR A 51 6.20 -3.29 7.22
C TYR A 51 7.11 -4.26 7.97
N ASP A 52 6.58 -5.38 8.46
CA ASP A 52 7.34 -6.40 9.19
C ASP A 52 8.42 -7.02 8.32
N LEU A 53 8.13 -7.33 7.04
CA LEU A 53 9.13 -7.89 6.12
C LEU A 53 10.28 -6.90 5.91
N TRP A 54 9.96 -5.62 5.66
CA TRP A 54 10.98 -4.59 5.49
C TRP A 54 11.85 -4.43 6.75
N ALA A 55 11.24 -4.21 7.92
CA ALA A 55 11.96 -3.97 9.16
C ALA A 55 12.86 -5.13 9.55
N GLU A 56 12.38 -6.37 9.43
CA GLU A 56 13.19 -7.56 9.70
C GLU A 56 14.35 -7.70 8.71
N THR A 57 14.11 -7.40 7.42
CA THR A 57 15.15 -7.45 6.39
C THR A 57 16.23 -6.42 6.65
N VAL A 58 15.86 -5.19 6.98
CA VAL A 58 16.82 -4.11 7.33
C VAL A 58 17.63 -4.50 8.55
N ASN A 59 16.99 -4.95 9.63
CA ASN A 59 17.67 -5.33 10.87
C ASN A 59 18.61 -6.52 10.65
N ALA A 60 18.20 -7.51 9.85
CA ALA A 60 19.06 -8.65 9.49
C ALA A 60 20.29 -8.25 8.66
N ASN A 61 20.21 -7.14 7.92
CA ASN A 61 21.31 -6.56 7.15
C ASN A 61 22.14 -5.53 7.93
N GLY A 62 21.92 -5.40 9.25
CA GLY A 62 22.73 -4.57 10.13
C GLY A 62 22.12 -3.22 10.48
N GLY A 63 20.85 -2.98 10.15
CA GLY A 63 20.13 -1.75 10.50
C GLY A 63 20.37 -0.58 9.55
N ILE A 64 19.94 0.62 9.96
CA ILE A 64 20.09 1.89 9.23
C ILE A 64 21.24 2.69 9.84
N THR A 65 22.17 3.18 9.02
CA THR A 65 23.29 4.00 9.50
C THR A 65 23.05 5.48 9.13
N ALA A 66 23.10 6.35 10.15
CA ALA A 66 23.00 7.79 10.00
C ALA A 66 23.79 8.51 11.09
N GLY A 67 24.47 9.61 10.78
CA GLY A 67 25.28 10.39 11.73
C GLY A 67 26.39 9.58 12.40
N GLY A 68 26.88 8.52 11.76
CA GLY A 68 27.88 7.61 12.32
C GLY A 68 27.34 6.62 13.38
N THR A 69 26.02 6.57 13.58
CA THR A 69 25.32 5.61 14.45
C THR A 69 24.54 4.62 13.60
N THR A 70 24.52 3.36 14.02
CA THR A 70 23.68 2.32 13.40
C THR A 70 22.49 2.01 14.30
N TYR A 71 21.31 2.01 13.70
CA TYR A 71 20.02 1.85 14.38
C TYR A 71 19.32 0.57 13.94
N ASP A 72 18.73 -0.14 14.91
CA ASP A 72 17.68 -1.10 14.59
C ASP A 72 16.36 -0.37 14.32
N VAL A 73 15.48 -0.98 13.56
CA VAL A 73 14.13 -0.48 13.31
C VAL A 73 13.13 -1.23 14.17
N GLU A 74 12.28 -0.50 14.88
CA GLU A 74 11.12 -1.00 15.61
C GLU A 74 9.84 -0.36 15.07
N ILE A 75 8.83 -1.17 14.73
CA ILE A 75 7.52 -0.65 14.34
C ILE A 75 6.56 -0.76 15.51
N VAL A 76 6.01 0.37 15.93
CA VAL A 76 5.07 0.47 17.05
C VAL A 76 3.64 0.45 16.52
N TYR A 77 3.00 -0.71 16.57
CA TYR A 77 1.64 -0.90 16.10
C TYR A 77 0.60 -0.50 17.15
N VAL A 78 -0.43 0.25 16.73
CA VAL A 78 -1.60 0.52 17.56
C VAL A 78 -2.88 0.32 16.73
N ASP A 79 -3.77 -0.54 17.22
CA ASP A 79 -5.05 -0.83 16.55
C ASP A 79 -6.05 0.31 16.73
N TYR A 80 -6.45 0.93 15.62
CA TYR A 80 -7.54 1.91 15.63
C TYR A 80 -8.93 1.32 15.33
N ALA A 81 -9.02 -0.01 15.20
CA ALA A 81 -10.26 -0.78 15.03
C ALA A 81 -11.16 -0.26 13.89
N SER A 82 -10.58 0.06 12.73
CA SER A 82 -11.29 0.60 11.55
C SER A 82 -12.11 1.87 11.82
N ASN A 83 -11.74 2.64 12.84
CA ASN A 83 -12.44 3.85 13.28
C ASN A 83 -11.60 5.11 13.06
N THR A 84 -11.94 5.95 12.08
CA THR A 84 -11.16 7.13 11.70
C THR A 84 -10.91 8.11 12.87
N PRO A 85 -11.86 8.46 13.74
CA PRO A 85 -11.56 9.26 14.92
C PRO A 85 -10.49 8.64 15.84
N ARG A 86 -10.49 7.31 16.02
CA ARG A 86 -9.45 6.63 16.79
C ARG A 86 -8.10 6.65 16.08
N ALA A 87 -8.05 6.61 14.74
CA ALA A 87 -6.80 6.72 14.00
C ALA A 87 -6.08 8.04 14.32
N VAL A 88 -6.81 9.15 14.43
CA VAL A 88 -6.26 10.47 14.84
C VAL A 88 -5.70 10.42 16.25
N GLN A 89 -6.47 9.89 17.22
CA GLN A 89 -6.03 9.74 18.61
C GLN A 89 -4.81 8.82 18.74
N THR A 90 -4.78 7.77 17.94
CA THR A 90 -3.67 6.82 17.91
C THR A 90 -2.39 7.44 17.36
N ALA A 91 -2.50 8.23 16.28
CA ALA A 91 -1.35 8.97 15.73
C ALA A 91 -0.80 9.97 16.75
N GLU A 92 -1.67 10.70 17.46
CA GLU A 92 -1.25 11.63 18.50
C GLU A 92 -0.55 10.92 19.67
N ARG A 93 -1.10 9.80 20.14
CA ARG A 93 -0.49 8.97 21.18
C ARG A 93 0.89 8.46 20.77
N LEU A 94 1.02 7.90 19.56
CA LEU A 94 2.29 7.39 19.04
C LEU A 94 3.39 8.46 19.08
N ILE A 95 3.03 9.73 18.76
CA ILE A 95 3.98 10.84 18.79
C ILE A 95 4.29 11.29 20.21
N THR A 96 3.25 11.47 21.06
CA THR A 96 3.40 12.19 22.34
C THR A 96 3.68 11.29 23.54
N GLU A 97 3.31 10.01 23.49
CA GLU A 97 3.45 9.05 24.59
C GLU A 97 4.45 7.95 24.24
N ASP A 98 4.35 7.42 23.01
CA ASP A 98 5.24 6.36 22.54
C ASP A 98 6.53 6.93 21.90
N GLU A 99 6.64 8.25 21.72
CA GLU A 99 7.83 9.01 21.29
C GLU A 99 8.47 8.44 20.01
N VAL A 100 7.64 8.10 19.00
CA VAL A 100 8.13 7.59 17.73
C VAL A 100 8.83 8.67 16.91
N ASN A 101 9.86 8.29 16.13
CA ASN A 101 10.62 9.20 15.29
C ASN A 101 9.85 9.58 14.03
N PHE A 102 9.10 8.62 13.45
CA PHE A 102 8.38 8.73 12.19
C PHE A 102 7.03 8.02 12.27
N LEU A 103 6.16 8.25 11.27
CA LEU A 103 4.86 7.57 11.17
C LEU A 103 4.64 6.93 9.81
N PHE A 104 4.03 5.76 9.81
CA PHE A 104 3.21 5.32 8.68
C PHE A 104 1.78 5.82 8.89
N ALA A 105 1.16 6.35 7.84
CA ALA A 105 -0.22 6.79 7.93
C ALA A 105 -1.18 5.57 8.09
N PRO A 106 -2.36 5.76 8.71
CA PRO A 106 -3.38 4.73 8.76
C PRO A 106 -3.82 4.25 7.37
N PHE A 107 -4.39 3.05 7.29
CA PHE A 107 -4.95 2.52 6.06
C PHE A 107 -6.08 3.38 5.49
N GLY A 108 -6.01 3.62 4.18
CA GLY A 108 -7.03 4.29 3.38
C GLY A 108 -7.03 5.82 3.48
N SER A 109 -7.52 6.46 2.42
CA SER A 109 -7.42 7.91 2.25
C SER A 109 -8.12 8.70 3.36
N GLY A 110 -9.29 8.23 3.84
CA GLY A 110 -10.04 8.95 4.86
C GLY A 110 -9.32 9.03 6.21
N ALA A 111 -8.78 7.90 6.69
CA ALA A 111 -8.04 7.85 7.94
C ALA A 111 -6.66 8.51 7.81
N ALA A 112 -5.96 8.32 6.68
CA ALA A 112 -4.69 8.96 6.38
C ALA A 112 -4.83 10.49 6.38
N LYS A 113 -5.81 11.06 5.66
CA LYS A 113 -6.09 12.51 5.65
C LYS A 113 -6.28 13.07 7.05
N ALA A 114 -7.11 12.39 7.86
CA ALA A 114 -7.42 12.85 9.21
C ALA A 114 -6.20 12.80 10.14
N ALA A 115 -5.44 11.70 10.14
CA ALA A 115 -4.29 11.51 11.01
C ALA A 115 -3.08 12.35 10.61
N SER A 116 -2.88 12.63 9.32
CA SER A 116 -1.75 13.43 8.83
C SER A 116 -1.79 14.88 9.32
N SER A 117 -2.96 15.40 9.70
CA SER A 117 -3.06 16.71 10.37
C SER A 117 -2.33 16.74 11.72
N VAL A 118 -2.22 15.60 12.40
CA VAL A 118 -1.49 15.47 13.66
C VAL A 118 0.00 15.48 13.40
N SER A 119 0.49 14.61 12.51
CA SER A 119 1.93 14.52 12.20
C SER A 119 2.47 15.84 11.64
N GLU A 120 1.70 16.54 10.80
CA GLU A 120 2.04 17.89 10.30
C GLU A 120 2.23 18.88 11.46
N ARG A 121 1.29 18.91 12.42
CA ARG A 121 1.35 19.80 13.59
C ARG A 121 2.61 19.56 14.45
N TYR A 122 3.06 18.33 14.54
CA TYR A 122 4.26 17.96 15.31
C TYR A 122 5.54 17.95 14.47
N GLY A 123 5.46 18.16 13.16
CA GLY A 123 6.61 18.11 12.25
C GLY A 123 7.23 16.71 12.13
N ILE A 124 6.41 15.67 12.15
CA ILE A 124 6.83 14.27 12.07
C ILE A 124 6.64 13.75 10.64
N PRO A 125 7.71 13.38 9.92
CA PRO A 125 7.61 12.76 8.61
C PRO A 125 6.69 11.54 8.64
N THR A 126 5.76 11.51 7.69
CA THR A 126 4.73 10.48 7.59
C THR A 126 4.63 9.97 6.16
N ILE A 127 4.63 8.65 5.99
CA ILE A 127 4.43 8.03 4.68
C ILE A 127 3.09 7.29 4.66
N ALA A 128 2.22 7.69 3.73
CA ALA A 128 0.95 7.05 3.45
C ALA A 128 1.15 5.95 2.40
N ALA A 129 1.22 4.69 2.86
CA ALA A 129 1.43 3.54 2.00
C ALA A 129 0.19 3.12 1.19
N THR A 130 -1.00 3.61 1.56
CA THR A 130 -2.28 3.12 1.00
C THR A 130 -3.32 4.23 0.85
N ALA A 131 -2.90 5.45 0.57
CA ALA A 131 -3.79 6.58 0.32
C ALA A 131 -3.51 7.20 -1.05
N SER A 132 -4.53 7.28 -1.91
CA SER A 132 -4.39 7.78 -3.28
C SER A 132 -5.24 8.99 -3.60
N SER A 133 -6.28 9.28 -2.77
CA SER A 133 -7.16 10.42 -3.04
C SER A 133 -6.40 11.73 -2.99
N GLN A 134 -6.56 12.55 -4.02
CA GLN A 134 -5.91 13.86 -4.14
C GLN A 134 -6.15 14.74 -2.92
N GLU A 135 -7.34 14.68 -2.33
CA GLU A 135 -7.68 15.42 -1.11
C GLU A 135 -6.78 15.14 0.10
N VAL A 136 -6.06 14.02 0.14
CA VAL A 136 -5.08 13.71 1.20
C VAL A 136 -3.88 14.64 1.08
N TYR A 137 -3.46 14.94 -0.15
CA TYR A 137 -2.24 15.67 -0.48
C TYR A 137 -2.47 17.15 -0.74
N ASP A 138 -3.70 17.58 -1.06
CA ASP A 138 -4.05 18.98 -1.29
C ASP A 138 -4.21 19.82 -0.01
N GLN A 139 -3.84 19.24 1.15
CA GLN A 139 -3.92 19.96 2.44
C GLN A 139 -2.78 20.96 2.64
N GLY A 140 -1.76 20.96 1.76
CA GLY A 140 -0.57 21.80 1.89
C GLY A 140 0.40 21.31 2.96
N TYR A 141 0.30 20.05 3.37
CA TYR A 141 1.20 19.43 4.35
C TYR A 141 2.60 19.28 3.79
N GLN A 142 3.61 19.52 4.65
CA GLN A 142 5.02 19.45 4.30
C GLN A 142 5.67 18.14 4.74
N PHE A 143 5.06 17.44 5.70
CA PHE A 143 5.59 16.24 6.32
C PHE A 143 4.87 14.96 5.87
N LEU A 144 3.96 15.06 4.89
CA LEU A 144 3.22 13.93 4.35
C LEU A 144 3.73 13.54 2.96
N PHE A 145 4.04 12.25 2.79
CA PHE A 145 4.44 11.63 1.52
C PHE A 145 3.59 10.39 1.25
N GLY A 146 3.42 10.01 -0.02
CA GLY A 146 2.57 8.87 -0.37
C GLY A 146 3.13 8.01 -1.48
N THR A 147 2.98 6.69 -1.36
CA THR A 147 3.50 5.70 -2.30
C THR A 147 2.55 5.38 -3.45
N PHE A 148 1.30 5.83 -3.39
CA PHE A 148 0.34 5.65 -4.48
C PHE A 148 0.32 6.86 -5.41
N THR A 149 0.32 6.62 -6.72
CA THR A 149 0.08 7.66 -7.72
C THR A 149 -1.37 8.17 -7.67
N PRO A 150 -1.69 9.32 -8.28
CA PRO A 150 -3.05 9.81 -8.42
C PRO A 150 -4.00 8.79 -9.05
N ASN A 151 -5.28 8.80 -8.66
CA ASN A 151 -6.28 7.85 -9.14
C ASN A 151 -6.47 7.86 -10.66
N SER A 152 -6.23 8.99 -11.34
CA SER A 152 -6.29 9.10 -12.80
C SER A 152 -5.33 8.14 -13.50
N THR A 153 -4.19 7.83 -12.89
CA THR A 153 -3.22 6.87 -13.45
C THR A 153 -3.75 5.42 -13.51
N LEU A 154 -4.84 5.13 -12.80
CA LEU A 154 -5.55 3.85 -12.89
C LEU A 154 -6.72 3.91 -13.86
N THR A 155 -7.51 4.99 -13.81
CA THR A 155 -8.78 5.08 -14.54
C THR A 155 -8.59 5.42 -16.02
N GLU A 156 -7.62 6.27 -16.35
CA GLU A 156 -7.33 6.64 -17.75
C GLU A 156 -6.88 5.44 -18.60
N PRO A 157 -5.87 4.63 -18.19
CA PRO A 157 -5.47 3.45 -18.96
C PRO A 157 -6.60 2.40 -19.07
N LEU A 158 -7.40 2.20 -18.02
CA LEU A 158 -8.57 1.33 -18.08
C LEU A 158 -9.55 1.79 -19.17
N ALA A 159 -9.87 3.09 -19.20
CA ALA A 159 -10.79 3.65 -20.18
C ALA A 159 -10.23 3.59 -21.60
N ASP A 160 -8.91 3.81 -21.78
CA ASP A 160 -8.24 3.69 -23.08
C ASP A 160 -8.28 2.25 -23.61
N ILE A 161 -7.99 1.26 -22.76
CA ILE A 161 -7.99 -0.15 -23.12
C ILE A 161 -9.40 -0.57 -23.58
N VAL A 162 -10.42 -0.31 -22.75
CA VAL A 162 -11.78 -0.72 -23.04
C VAL A 162 -12.32 -0.09 -24.32
N THR A 163 -12.17 1.23 -24.49
CA THR A 163 -12.69 1.95 -25.65
C THR A 163 -11.92 1.65 -26.93
N SER A 164 -10.63 1.37 -26.85
CA SER A 164 -9.81 0.98 -28.00
C SER A 164 -10.08 -0.44 -28.45
N ALA A 165 -10.29 -1.36 -27.50
CA ALA A 165 -10.56 -2.77 -27.82
C ALA A 165 -11.99 -3.03 -28.27
N ASN A 166 -12.98 -2.28 -27.74
CA ASN A 166 -14.37 -2.37 -28.16
C ASN A 166 -15.05 -0.98 -28.22
N PRO A 167 -15.10 -0.31 -29.37
CA PRO A 167 -15.75 0.99 -29.54
C PRO A 167 -17.27 1.02 -29.32
N GLU A 168 -17.94 -0.14 -29.25
CA GLU A 168 -19.37 -0.24 -28.99
C GLU A 168 -19.72 -0.06 -27.51
N VAL A 169 -18.74 -0.17 -26.60
CA VAL A 169 -18.92 0.17 -25.18
C VAL A 169 -19.11 1.67 -25.05
N LYS A 170 -20.30 2.09 -24.62
CA LYS A 170 -20.69 3.52 -24.53
C LYS A 170 -21.30 3.92 -23.21
N ARG A 171 -21.90 3.01 -22.48
CA ARG A 171 -22.77 3.27 -21.33
C ARG A 171 -22.11 2.73 -20.05
N VAL A 172 -21.76 3.62 -19.13
CA VAL A 172 -21.05 3.27 -17.90
C VAL A 172 -21.95 3.45 -16.69
N ALA A 173 -22.09 2.43 -15.87
CA ALA A 173 -22.71 2.52 -14.55
C ALA A 173 -21.63 2.45 -13.46
N ILE A 174 -21.65 3.42 -12.54
CA ILE A 174 -20.70 3.55 -11.44
C ILE A 174 -21.41 3.29 -10.11
N LEU A 175 -20.83 2.41 -9.29
CA LEU A 175 -21.28 2.13 -7.92
C LEU A 175 -20.12 2.28 -6.94
N ALA A 176 -20.19 3.26 -6.04
CA ALA A 176 -19.09 3.60 -5.14
C ALA A 176 -19.50 3.53 -3.66
N ARG A 177 -18.61 3.02 -2.81
CA ARG A 177 -18.78 3.15 -1.36
C ARG A 177 -18.63 4.64 -0.96
N ASN A 178 -19.51 5.11 -0.08
CA ASN A 178 -19.46 6.48 0.44
C ASN A 178 -18.32 6.66 1.45
N ASP A 179 -17.11 6.61 0.97
CA ASP A 179 -15.84 6.76 1.69
C ASP A 179 -14.85 7.50 0.78
N LEU A 180 -13.85 8.20 1.35
CA LEU A 180 -13.01 9.14 0.59
C LEU A 180 -12.30 8.48 -0.60
N PHE A 181 -11.64 7.32 -0.42
CA PHE A 181 -10.94 6.66 -1.53
C PHE A 181 -11.92 6.15 -2.61
N PRO A 182 -12.98 5.37 -2.29
CA PRO A 182 -13.87 4.87 -3.31
C PRO A 182 -14.59 5.96 -4.10
N LEU A 183 -14.98 7.06 -3.44
CA LEU A 183 -15.60 8.21 -4.12
C LEU A 183 -14.59 8.93 -5.02
N ALA A 184 -13.37 9.15 -4.55
CA ALA A 184 -12.36 9.84 -5.34
C ALA A 184 -12.05 9.09 -6.64
N ILE A 185 -11.86 7.76 -6.59
CA ILE A 185 -11.56 6.99 -7.79
C ILE A 185 -12.81 6.82 -8.70
N ALA A 186 -14.02 6.80 -8.14
CA ALA A 186 -15.25 6.81 -8.91
C ALA A 186 -15.43 8.12 -9.71
N ASN A 187 -15.13 9.26 -9.10
CA ASN A 187 -15.14 10.56 -9.77
C ASN A 187 -14.06 10.64 -10.88
N GLU A 188 -12.87 10.08 -10.64
CA GLU A 188 -11.83 9.99 -11.68
C GLU A 188 -12.24 9.06 -12.82
N MET A 189 -12.97 7.98 -12.54
CA MET A 189 -13.53 7.12 -13.59
C MET A 189 -14.61 7.84 -14.39
N GLU A 190 -15.50 8.60 -13.74
CA GLU A 190 -16.48 9.45 -14.41
C GLU A 190 -15.78 10.42 -15.39
N ALA A 191 -14.78 11.16 -14.90
CA ALA A 191 -14.01 12.10 -15.72
C ALA A 191 -13.27 11.39 -16.88
N SER A 192 -12.67 10.22 -16.61
CA SER A 192 -11.97 9.42 -17.62
C SER A 192 -12.93 8.91 -18.72
N ALA A 193 -14.16 8.52 -18.34
CA ALA A 193 -15.20 8.07 -19.24
C ALA A 193 -15.74 9.23 -20.10
N GLU A 194 -16.07 10.36 -19.48
CA GLU A 194 -16.57 11.55 -20.19
C GLU A 194 -15.55 12.10 -21.19
N ALA A 195 -14.25 12.08 -20.83
CA ALA A 195 -13.17 12.49 -21.75
C ALA A 195 -13.06 11.61 -23.01
N ARG A 196 -13.72 10.43 -23.01
CA ARG A 196 -13.77 9.47 -24.13
C ARG A 196 -15.15 9.33 -24.75
N ASP A 197 -16.02 10.32 -24.54
CA ASP A 197 -17.39 10.36 -25.03
C ASP A 197 -18.25 9.14 -24.60
N LEU A 198 -18.00 8.60 -23.39
CA LEU A 198 -18.87 7.60 -22.77
C LEU A 198 -19.98 8.27 -21.96
N GLU A 199 -21.16 7.68 -21.96
CA GLU A 199 -22.33 8.14 -21.21
C GLU A 199 -22.34 7.53 -19.80
N ILE A 200 -22.37 8.35 -18.76
CA ILE A 200 -22.62 7.87 -17.39
C ILE A 200 -24.13 7.69 -17.21
N VAL A 201 -24.58 6.45 -17.26
CA VAL A 201 -26.01 6.10 -17.17
C VAL A 201 -26.49 5.90 -15.75
N MET A 202 -25.56 5.72 -14.81
CA MET A 202 -25.81 5.62 -13.38
C MET A 202 -24.56 6.01 -12.60
N PHE A 203 -24.71 6.83 -11.57
CA PHE A 203 -23.69 7.06 -10.53
C PHE A 203 -24.37 7.01 -9.16
N GLU A 204 -24.12 5.95 -8.41
CA GLU A 204 -24.74 5.71 -7.11
C GLU A 204 -23.71 5.47 -6.03
N ASN A 205 -24.00 5.98 -4.83
CA ASN A 205 -23.18 5.79 -3.64
C ASN A 205 -23.90 4.92 -2.62
N TYR A 206 -23.21 3.91 -2.07
CA TYR A 206 -23.73 3.11 -0.97
C TYR A 206 -23.06 3.46 0.37
N ALA A 207 -23.82 3.35 1.46
CA ALA A 207 -23.32 3.65 2.78
C ALA A 207 -22.29 2.62 3.27
N ILE A 208 -21.34 3.06 4.10
CA ILE A 208 -20.40 2.17 4.79
C ILE A 208 -21.20 1.13 5.60
N GLY A 209 -20.85 -0.15 5.43
CA GLY A 209 -21.51 -1.25 6.13
C GLY A 209 -22.80 -1.75 5.46
N THR A 210 -23.11 -1.31 4.24
CA THR A 210 -24.21 -1.87 3.45
C THR A 210 -23.95 -3.35 3.16
N MET A 211 -24.93 -4.20 3.51
CA MET A 211 -24.88 -5.65 3.31
C MET A 211 -25.83 -6.13 2.21
N ASP A 212 -26.60 -5.23 1.62
CA ASP A 212 -27.53 -5.53 0.52
C ASP A 212 -27.53 -4.38 -0.51
N HIS A 213 -27.04 -4.66 -1.70
CA HIS A 213 -26.97 -3.73 -2.83
C HIS A 213 -28.06 -3.99 -3.88
N SER A 214 -29.05 -4.85 -3.58
CA SER A 214 -30.08 -5.30 -4.55
C SER A 214 -30.84 -4.15 -5.18
N ALA A 215 -31.08 -3.06 -4.46
CA ALA A 215 -31.77 -1.89 -5.02
C ALA A 215 -30.90 -1.17 -6.06
N ALA A 216 -29.62 -0.92 -5.76
CA ALA A 216 -28.68 -0.31 -6.68
C ALA A 216 -28.44 -1.21 -7.92
N VAL A 217 -28.30 -2.53 -7.71
CA VAL A 217 -28.16 -3.50 -8.81
C VAL A 217 -29.41 -3.56 -9.70
N THR A 218 -30.61 -3.42 -9.13
CA THR A 218 -31.87 -3.33 -9.90
C THR A 218 -31.91 -2.08 -10.77
N GLN A 219 -31.48 -0.93 -10.25
CA GLN A 219 -31.38 0.32 -11.02
C GLN A 219 -30.31 0.18 -12.13
N MET A 220 -29.16 -0.39 -11.80
CA MET A 220 -28.08 -0.65 -12.75
C MET A 220 -28.57 -1.52 -13.91
N ARG A 221 -29.30 -2.62 -13.62
CA ARG A 221 -29.89 -3.47 -14.66
C ARG A 221 -30.86 -2.70 -15.57
N ALA A 222 -31.67 -1.80 -14.97
CA ALA A 222 -32.63 -0.98 -15.75
C ALA A 222 -31.93 0.10 -16.59
N ALA A 223 -30.73 0.50 -16.21
CA ALA A 223 -29.91 1.43 -16.96
C ALA A 223 -29.19 0.78 -18.16
N GLU A 224 -29.20 -0.56 -18.28
CA GLU A 224 -28.58 -1.31 -19.37
C GLU A 224 -27.16 -0.81 -19.71
N PRO A 225 -26.18 -0.85 -18.76
CA PRO A 225 -24.82 -0.42 -19.02
C PRO A 225 -24.05 -1.44 -19.86
N ASP A 226 -23.12 -0.95 -20.68
CA ASP A 226 -22.11 -1.77 -21.35
C ASP A 226 -20.92 -2.06 -20.44
N TRP A 227 -20.68 -1.17 -19.48
CA TRP A 227 -19.59 -1.23 -18.53
C TRP A 227 -20.07 -0.91 -17.10
N VAL A 228 -19.82 -1.83 -16.18
CA VAL A 228 -20.03 -1.61 -14.74
C VAL A 228 -18.70 -1.32 -14.08
N PHE A 229 -18.58 -0.18 -13.39
CA PHE A 229 -17.44 0.18 -12.56
C PHE A 229 -17.88 0.21 -11.10
N ALA A 230 -17.26 -0.64 -10.25
CA ALA A 230 -17.55 -0.67 -8.82
C ALA A 230 -16.29 -0.46 -7.98
N THR A 231 -16.43 0.33 -6.91
CA THR A 231 -15.31 0.62 -6.01
C THR A 231 -15.74 0.61 -4.55
N GLY A 232 -14.88 0.05 -3.71
CA GLY A 232 -15.08 -0.19 -2.28
C GLY A 232 -13.87 -0.89 -1.71
N TYR A 233 -14.10 -1.75 -0.72
CA TYR A 233 -13.07 -2.65 -0.20
C TYR A 233 -13.44 -4.10 -0.48
N VAL A 234 -12.52 -5.03 -0.23
CA VAL A 234 -12.65 -6.42 -0.71
C VAL A 234 -13.98 -7.08 -0.34
N ASN A 235 -14.47 -6.89 0.89
CA ASN A 235 -15.73 -7.49 1.35
C ASN A 235 -16.95 -6.91 0.63
N ASP A 236 -16.97 -5.59 0.38
CA ASP A 236 -18.06 -4.93 -0.36
C ASP A 236 -18.12 -5.46 -1.80
N LEU A 237 -16.95 -5.55 -2.47
CA LEU A 237 -16.86 -5.93 -3.87
C LEU A 237 -17.20 -7.41 -4.10
N ILE A 238 -16.84 -8.30 -3.18
CA ILE A 238 -17.30 -9.71 -3.21
C ILE A 238 -18.84 -9.77 -3.19
N LEU A 239 -19.46 -9.01 -2.29
CA LEU A 239 -20.91 -8.97 -2.15
C LEU A 239 -21.59 -8.38 -3.39
N ILE A 240 -21.09 -7.23 -3.89
CA ILE A 240 -21.57 -6.59 -5.10
C ILE A 240 -21.49 -7.54 -6.31
N ARG A 241 -20.34 -8.21 -6.51
CA ARG A 241 -20.16 -9.15 -7.62
C ARG A 241 -21.16 -10.30 -7.60
N ARG A 242 -21.41 -10.87 -6.42
CA ARG A 242 -22.44 -11.92 -6.26
C ARG A 242 -23.83 -11.40 -6.58
N GLN A 243 -24.21 -10.22 -6.08
CA GLN A 243 -25.54 -9.65 -6.33
C GLN A 243 -25.74 -9.20 -7.78
N LEU A 244 -24.69 -8.75 -8.49
CA LEU A 244 -24.73 -8.54 -9.93
C LEU A 244 -25.09 -9.84 -10.67
N ALA A 245 -24.42 -10.94 -10.34
CA ALA A 245 -24.68 -12.24 -10.95
C ALA A 245 -26.09 -12.77 -10.60
N ASP A 246 -26.51 -12.68 -9.34
CA ASP A 246 -27.83 -13.14 -8.88
C ASP A 246 -28.97 -12.42 -9.60
N GLN A 247 -28.78 -11.16 -9.98
CA GLN A 247 -29.77 -10.36 -10.70
C GLN A 247 -29.60 -10.36 -12.23
N GLY A 248 -28.62 -11.10 -12.76
CA GLY A 248 -28.37 -11.20 -14.19
C GLY A 248 -27.88 -9.89 -14.80
N VAL A 249 -27.07 -9.10 -14.08
CA VAL A 249 -26.34 -7.95 -14.62
C VAL A 249 -25.02 -8.45 -15.19
N ASP A 250 -24.94 -8.54 -16.49
CA ASP A 250 -23.83 -9.12 -17.24
C ASP A 250 -23.44 -8.22 -18.42
N PRO A 251 -22.82 -7.06 -18.17
CA PRO A 251 -22.37 -6.12 -19.19
C PRO A 251 -21.13 -6.65 -19.91
N ALA A 252 -20.75 -6.03 -21.03
CA ALA A 252 -19.52 -6.38 -21.75
C ALA A 252 -18.25 -6.25 -20.89
N VAL A 253 -18.24 -5.33 -19.91
CA VAL A 253 -17.11 -5.10 -19.01
C VAL A 253 -17.59 -4.93 -17.57
N ILE A 254 -16.92 -5.59 -16.64
CA ILE A 254 -17.01 -5.29 -15.20
C ILE A 254 -15.61 -4.96 -14.69
N THR A 255 -15.45 -3.75 -14.17
CA THR A 255 -14.21 -3.31 -13.49
C THR A 255 -14.49 -3.09 -12.02
N MET A 256 -13.62 -3.61 -11.17
CA MET A 256 -13.70 -3.39 -9.73
C MET A 256 -12.33 -2.99 -9.19
N ILE A 257 -12.24 -1.88 -8.46
CA ILE A 257 -10.96 -1.41 -7.92
C ILE A 257 -10.84 -1.75 -6.44
N ALA A 258 -9.66 -2.26 -6.06
CA ALA A 258 -9.21 -2.76 -4.77
C ALA A 258 -9.61 -4.21 -4.44
N GLY A 259 -10.71 -4.73 -4.94
CA GLY A 259 -11.12 -6.13 -4.71
C GLY A 259 -10.30 -7.16 -5.49
N PRO A 260 -10.33 -7.13 -6.83
CA PRO A 260 -9.70 -8.14 -7.68
C PRO A 260 -8.18 -8.25 -7.55
N ALA A 261 -7.53 -7.23 -6.99
CA ALA A 261 -6.10 -7.26 -6.69
C ALA A 261 -5.75 -8.20 -5.53
N TYR A 262 -6.74 -8.65 -4.77
CA TYR A 262 -6.55 -9.53 -3.63
C TYR A 262 -6.99 -10.96 -3.95
N LYS A 263 -6.16 -11.92 -3.55
CA LYS A 263 -6.47 -13.36 -3.71
C LYS A 263 -7.81 -13.71 -3.06
N GLU A 264 -8.15 -13.09 -1.93
CA GLU A 264 -9.39 -13.31 -1.20
C GLU A 264 -10.64 -13.00 -2.04
N PHE A 265 -10.57 -12.02 -2.96
CA PHE A 265 -11.66 -11.73 -3.90
C PHE A 265 -11.84 -12.88 -4.88
N VAL A 266 -10.78 -13.37 -5.50
CA VAL A 266 -10.81 -14.46 -6.46
C VAL A 266 -11.31 -15.75 -5.79
N ASP A 267 -10.77 -16.10 -4.64
CA ASP A 267 -11.17 -17.29 -3.88
C ASP A 267 -12.66 -17.25 -3.46
N ALA A 268 -13.15 -16.08 -3.05
CA ALA A 268 -14.53 -15.94 -2.59
C ALA A 268 -15.56 -15.86 -3.71
N THR A 269 -15.20 -15.34 -4.88
CA THR A 269 -16.10 -15.19 -6.01
C THR A 269 -16.03 -16.38 -6.99
N GLY A 270 -14.90 -17.11 -6.98
CA GLY A 270 -14.69 -18.29 -7.84
C GLY A 270 -14.91 -17.96 -9.33
N PRO A 271 -15.75 -18.73 -10.04
CA PRO A 271 -16.00 -18.46 -11.48
C PRO A 271 -16.59 -17.08 -11.78
N LEU A 272 -17.18 -16.40 -10.79
CA LEU A 272 -17.68 -15.04 -10.96
C LEU A 272 -16.58 -14.00 -11.05
N ALA A 273 -15.33 -14.34 -10.69
CA ALA A 273 -14.18 -13.47 -10.88
C ALA A 273 -13.73 -13.37 -12.34
N GLU A 274 -14.09 -14.37 -13.17
CA GLU A 274 -13.61 -14.45 -14.54
C GLU A 274 -13.94 -13.19 -15.35
N THR A 275 -13.00 -12.70 -16.14
CA THR A 275 -13.02 -11.47 -16.94
C THR A 275 -13.17 -10.15 -16.16
N ILE A 276 -13.23 -10.18 -14.81
CA ILE A 276 -13.25 -8.94 -14.03
C ILE A 276 -11.91 -8.22 -14.22
N SER A 277 -11.97 -6.97 -14.69
CA SER A 277 -10.80 -6.11 -14.82
C SER A 277 -10.56 -5.26 -13.57
N SER A 278 -9.32 -4.85 -13.38
CA SER A 278 -8.90 -3.96 -12.30
C SER A 278 -7.61 -3.22 -12.67
N ALA A 279 -7.24 -2.26 -11.86
CA ALA A 279 -5.91 -1.67 -11.84
C ALA A 279 -5.42 -1.57 -10.39
N ALA A 280 -4.12 -1.59 -10.20
CA ALA A 280 -3.50 -1.47 -8.88
C ALA A 280 -2.16 -0.71 -8.99
N TRP A 281 -1.73 -0.07 -7.91
CA TRP A 281 -0.49 0.72 -7.87
C TRP A 281 0.77 -0.11 -8.04
N TRP A 282 0.66 -1.42 -7.90
CA TRP A 282 1.74 -2.37 -8.10
C TRP A 282 1.17 -3.78 -8.37
N HIS A 283 1.94 -4.64 -9.03
CA HIS A 283 1.61 -6.04 -9.30
C HIS A 283 2.88 -6.90 -9.26
N PRO A 284 2.83 -8.16 -8.82
CA PRO A 284 4.03 -9.03 -8.77
C PRO A 284 4.74 -9.24 -10.10
N ALA A 285 4.07 -8.96 -11.22
CA ALA A 285 4.64 -9.08 -12.56
C ALA A 285 5.55 -7.91 -12.98
N VAL A 286 5.59 -6.78 -12.25
CA VAL A 286 6.49 -5.67 -12.56
C VAL A 286 7.96 -6.10 -12.43
N ARG A 287 8.86 -5.40 -13.09
CA ARG A 287 10.29 -5.77 -13.18
C ARG A 287 11.14 -4.55 -12.89
N TYR A 288 11.14 -4.14 -11.63
CA TYR A 288 11.95 -3.02 -11.16
C TYR A 288 13.23 -3.50 -10.50
N GLU A 289 14.29 -2.70 -10.64
CA GLU A 289 15.58 -2.87 -9.99
C GLU A 289 15.96 -1.56 -9.31
N GLY A 290 16.51 -1.63 -8.12
CA GLY A 290 16.86 -0.46 -7.33
C GLY A 290 18.02 -0.68 -6.37
N VAL A 291 18.28 0.36 -5.58
CA VAL A 291 19.40 0.38 -4.63
C VAL A 291 19.00 -0.01 -3.20
N ASP A 292 17.74 -0.34 -3.00
CA ASP A 292 17.19 -0.66 -1.69
C ASP A 292 17.58 -2.07 -1.20
N VAL A 293 17.16 -2.39 0.02
CA VAL A 293 17.49 -3.64 0.72
C VAL A 293 17.00 -4.91 0.00
N PHE A 294 15.98 -4.81 -0.84
CA PHE A 294 15.48 -5.91 -1.66
C PHE A 294 16.17 -5.97 -3.03
N GLY A 295 16.57 -4.83 -3.58
CA GLY A 295 17.28 -4.69 -4.84
C GLY A 295 16.43 -4.90 -6.08
N THR A 296 15.52 -5.88 -6.09
CA THR A 296 14.62 -6.14 -7.24
C THR A 296 13.23 -6.54 -6.79
N THR A 297 12.22 -6.32 -7.64
CA THR A 297 10.85 -6.82 -7.43
C THR A 297 10.82 -8.33 -7.18
N GLU A 298 11.60 -9.11 -7.95
CA GLU A 298 11.62 -10.58 -7.80
C GLU A 298 12.21 -11.02 -6.46
N ALA A 299 13.25 -10.32 -5.96
CA ALA A 299 13.83 -10.61 -4.66
C ALA A 299 12.86 -10.27 -3.52
N PHE A 300 12.12 -9.15 -3.62
CA PHE A 300 11.03 -8.83 -2.69
C PHE A 300 9.94 -9.92 -2.70
N ASN A 301 9.46 -10.32 -3.88
CA ASN A 301 8.45 -11.38 -4.04
C ASN A 301 8.94 -12.70 -3.43
N ALA A 302 10.21 -13.07 -3.66
CA ALA A 302 10.79 -14.28 -3.12
C ALA A 302 10.87 -14.24 -1.57
N ALA A 303 11.34 -13.14 -0.99
CA ALA A 303 11.40 -12.96 0.45
C ALA A 303 10.00 -12.97 1.10
N PHE A 304 9.01 -12.36 0.43
CA PHE A 304 7.64 -12.35 0.91
C PHE A 304 7.03 -13.76 0.90
N ARG A 305 7.19 -14.51 -0.21
CA ARG A 305 6.73 -15.91 -0.32
C ARG A 305 7.41 -16.82 0.71
N GLU A 306 8.71 -16.64 0.92
CA GLU A 306 9.45 -17.44 1.91
C GLU A 306 8.87 -17.25 3.32
N LYS A 307 8.52 -16.01 3.67
CA LYS A 307 8.03 -15.69 5.02
C LYS A 307 6.56 -16.04 5.24
N TYR A 308 5.70 -15.80 4.24
CA TYR A 308 4.24 -15.83 4.42
C TYR A 308 3.52 -16.93 3.63
N ASP A 309 4.23 -17.66 2.76
CA ASP A 309 3.69 -18.74 1.89
C ASP A 309 2.53 -18.28 0.98
N ILE A 310 2.54 -17.00 0.59
CA ILE A 310 1.58 -16.35 -0.34
C ILE A 310 2.31 -15.38 -1.26
N GLU A 311 1.70 -15.04 -2.41
CA GLU A 311 2.16 -13.93 -3.24
C GLU A 311 1.82 -12.59 -2.57
N PRO A 312 2.72 -11.58 -2.63
CA PRO A 312 2.39 -10.22 -2.20
C PRO A 312 1.43 -9.56 -3.17
N ASP A 313 0.55 -8.72 -2.65
CA ASP A 313 -0.22 -7.77 -3.44
C ASP A 313 0.30 -6.34 -3.30
N TYR A 314 -0.40 -5.38 -3.94
CA TYR A 314 0.03 -3.98 -3.93
C TYR A 314 0.04 -3.35 -2.53
N THR A 315 -0.79 -3.82 -1.60
CA THR A 315 -0.84 -3.28 -0.22
C THR A 315 0.41 -3.65 0.56
N GLU A 316 0.85 -4.90 0.45
CA GLU A 316 2.07 -5.37 1.10
C GLU A 316 3.31 -4.74 0.47
N ALA A 317 3.34 -4.67 -0.88
CA ALA A 317 4.47 -4.08 -1.60
C ALA A 317 4.62 -2.57 -1.29
N SER A 318 3.52 -1.81 -1.32
CA SER A 318 3.57 -0.38 -1.00
C SER A 318 3.93 -0.11 0.46
N SER A 319 3.52 -1.00 1.37
CA SER A 319 3.88 -0.89 2.78
C SER A 319 5.38 -1.16 3.00
N ALA A 320 5.92 -2.20 2.37
CA ALA A 320 7.37 -2.44 2.39
C ALA A 320 8.15 -1.28 1.73
N ALA A 321 7.62 -0.74 0.63
CA ALA A 321 8.20 0.42 -0.06
C ALA A 321 8.21 1.68 0.83
N ALA A 322 7.17 1.91 1.63
CA ALA A 322 7.15 3.02 2.59
C ALA A 322 8.29 2.90 3.61
N GLY A 323 8.60 1.69 4.06
CA GLY A 323 9.75 1.43 4.90
C GLY A 323 11.08 1.70 4.18
N VAL A 324 11.24 1.17 2.97
CA VAL A 324 12.42 1.42 2.11
C VAL A 324 12.63 2.92 1.89
N ILE A 325 11.57 3.66 1.63
CA ILE A 325 11.61 5.11 1.43
C ILE A 325 12.12 5.83 2.69
N PHE A 326 11.65 5.46 3.89
CA PHE A 326 12.21 5.99 5.13
C PHE A 326 13.69 5.64 5.30
N GLN A 327 14.08 4.38 5.05
CA GLN A 327 15.48 3.96 5.13
C GLN A 327 16.36 4.85 4.26
N LEU A 328 16.04 4.95 2.97
CA LEU A 328 16.82 5.71 1.99
C LEU A 328 16.85 7.20 2.32
N ALA A 329 15.75 7.76 2.85
CA ALA A 329 15.71 9.17 3.26
C ALA A 329 16.59 9.44 4.51
N ILE A 330 16.57 8.55 5.50
CA ILE A 330 17.42 8.66 6.70
C ILE A 330 18.89 8.54 6.34
N GLU A 331 19.25 7.58 5.48
CA GLU A 331 20.62 7.39 4.99
C GLU A 331 21.09 8.60 4.17
N ALA A 332 20.23 9.14 3.28
CA ALA A 332 20.54 10.32 2.49
C ALA A 332 20.68 11.61 3.33
N ALA A 333 19.86 11.76 4.36
CA ALA A 333 19.95 12.86 5.33
C ALA A 333 21.16 12.74 6.26
N ASP A 334 21.75 11.55 6.37
CA ASP A 334 22.76 11.18 7.38
C ASP A 334 22.32 11.60 8.80
N SER A 335 21.02 11.48 9.10
CA SER A 335 20.37 12.00 10.32
C SER A 335 19.01 11.36 10.56
N ILE A 336 18.59 11.30 11.82
CA ILE A 336 17.21 10.98 12.24
C ILE A 336 16.41 12.23 12.63
N ASP A 337 16.96 13.43 12.42
CA ASP A 337 16.22 14.68 12.63
C ASP A 337 15.02 14.76 11.67
N PRO A 338 13.80 15.01 12.19
CA PRO A 338 12.60 15.00 11.37
C PRO A 338 12.64 15.97 10.17
N GLN A 339 13.21 17.15 10.35
CA GLN A 339 13.31 18.14 9.27
C GLN A 339 14.30 17.69 8.18
N ALA A 340 15.46 17.14 8.57
CA ALA A 340 16.45 16.64 7.64
C ALA A 340 15.91 15.46 6.82
N VAL A 341 15.21 14.52 7.47
CA VAL A 341 14.57 13.37 6.81
C VAL A 341 13.45 13.83 5.88
N ARG A 342 12.63 14.80 6.30
CA ARG A 342 11.60 15.42 5.45
C ARG A 342 12.20 16.05 4.20
N ASP A 343 13.30 16.77 4.34
CA ASP A 343 13.96 17.43 3.19
C ASP A 343 14.57 16.40 2.24
N ALA A 344 15.13 15.30 2.77
CA ALA A 344 15.60 14.17 1.97
C ALA A 344 14.46 13.47 1.24
N LEU A 345 13.30 13.26 1.90
CA LEU A 345 12.09 12.73 1.24
C LEU A 345 11.64 13.62 0.08
N ALA A 346 11.55 14.92 0.31
CA ALA A 346 11.12 15.87 -0.73
C ALA A 346 12.07 15.97 -1.94
N ALA A 347 13.36 15.66 -1.75
CA ALA A 347 14.38 15.65 -2.80
C ALA A 347 14.60 14.26 -3.41
N MET A 348 13.86 13.24 -2.99
CA MET A 348 14.11 11.86 -3.41
C MET A 348 13.81 11.65 -4.89
N ASP A 349 14.79 11.01 -5.57
CA ASP A 349 14.66 10.54 -6.95
C ASP A 349 15.51 9.27 -7.09
N VAL A 350 14.93 8.11 -6.77
CA VAL A 350 15.67 6.85 -6.61
C VAL A 350 14.89 5.66 -7.14
N ALA A 351 15.59 4.73 -7.79
CA ALA A 351 15.02 3.44 -8.21
C ALA A 351 15.01 2.45 -7.03
N THR A 352 13.88 1.75 -6.88
CA THR A 352 13.64 0.75 -5.84
C THR A 352 13.00 -0.50 -6.42
N PHE A 353 12.85 -1.54 -5.60
CA PHE A 353 12.08 -2.75 -5.97
C PHE A 353 10.61 -2.42 -6.33
N TYR A 354 10.10 -1.29 -5.86
CA TYR A 354 8.75 -0.81 -6.07
C TYR A 354 8.61 0.05 -7.34
N GLY A 355 9.73 0.49 -7.90
CA GLY A 355 9.88 1.35 -9.07
C GLY A 355 10.65 2.63 -8.77
N GLN A 356 10.58 3.59 -9.69
CA GLN A 356 11.19 4.91 -9.48
C GLN A 356 10.37 5.67 -8.43
N VAL A 357 11.02 6.14 -7.38
CA VAL A 357 10.41 6.94 -6.31
C VAL A 357 10.86 8.38 -6.49
N SER A 358 9.93 9.24 -6.90
CA SER A 358 10.08 10.70 -6.82
C SER A 358 8.73 11.32 -6.48
N PHE A 359 8.74 12.35 -5.66
CA PHE A 359 7.53 12.97 -5.16
C PHE A 359 7.23 14.26 -5.89
N GLY A 360 5.95 14.49 -6.23
CA GLY A 360 5.46 15.78 -6.70
C GLY A 360 5.43 16.82 -5.59
N GLU A 361 5.06 18.06 -5.94
CA GLU A 361 5.00 19.19 -5.01
C GLU A 361 4.11 18.94 -3.77
N THR A 362 3.13 18.06 -3.88
CA THR A 362 2.19 17.71 -2.82
C THR A 362 2.67 16.53 -1.94
N GLY A 363 3.84 15.95 -2.24
CA GLY A 363 4.36 14.77 -1.54
C GLY A 363 3.80 13.43 -2.03
N GLN A 364 2.92 13.42 -3.03
CA GLN A 364 2.45 12.20 -3.66
C GLN A 364 3.44 11.73 -4.73
N ILE A 365 3.68 10.41 -4.83
CA ILE A 365 4.50 9.83 -5.89
C ILE A 365 3.81 9.99 -7.25
N THR A 366 4.57 10.35 -8.30
CA THR A 366 4.03 10.58 -9.65
C THR A 366 4.78 9.83 -10.74
N SER A 367 5.82 9.10 -10.36
CA SER A 367 6.81 8.50 -11.28
C SER A 367 6.50 7.05 -11.69
N LEU A 368 5.39 6.47 -11.20
CA LEU A 368 5.02 5.07 -11.49
C LEU A 368 3.91 4.98 -12.54
N GLU A 369 3.91 3.89 -13.30
CA GLU A 369 2.87 3.49 -14.24
C GLU A 369 2.13 2.26 -13.68
N PRO A 370 0.96 2.44 -13.06
CA PRO A 370 0.20 1.35 -12.44
C PRO A 370 -0.27 0.31 -13.46
N PRO A 371 -0.10 -0.99 -13.18
CA PRO A 371 -0.62 -2.04 -14.04
C PRO A 371 -2.14 -2.13 -14.04
N VAL A 372 -2.71 -2.33 -15.27
CA VAL A 372 -4.07 -2.82 -15.47
C VAL A 372 -3.99 -4.32 -15.67
N PHE A 373 -4.85 -5.04 -14.99
CA PHE A 373 -4.91 -6.49 -15.07
C PHE A 373 -6.36 -7.00 -15.14
N GLN A 374 -6.51 -8.24 -15.53
CA GLN A 374 -7.80 -8.92 -15.62
C GLN A 374 -7.67 -10.32 -14.99
N ILE A 375 -8.75 -10.84 -14.44
CA ILE A 375 -8.78 -12.22 -13.99
C ILE A 375 -9.14 -13.09 -15.20
N GLN A 376 -8.22 -13.97 -15.62
CA GLN A 376 -8.39 -14.93 -16.70
C GLN A 376 -7.91 -16.31 -16.21
N ASP A 377 -8.71 -17.35 -16.47
CA ASP A 377 -8.47 -18.71 -15.96
C ASP A 377 -8.24 -18.73 -14.42
N GLY A 378 -8.98 -17.89 -13.70
CA GLY A 378 -8.91 -17.77 -12.24
C GLY A 378 -7.63 -17.12 -11.69
N THR A 379 -6.80 -16.50 -12.55
CA THR A 379 -5.56 -15.83 -12.18
C THR A 379 -5.55 -14.38 -12.65
N GLN A 380 -4.83 -13.51 -11.94
CA GLN A 380 -4.58 -12.16 -12.39
C GLN A 380 -3.55 -12.16 -13.51
N VAL A 381 -3.86 -11.58 -14.66
CA VAL A 381 -2.94 -11.40 -15.78
C VAL A 381 -2.86 -9.92 -16.15
N VAL A 382 -1.66 -9.39 -16.28
CA VAL A 382 -1.44 -7.98 -16.66
C VAL A 382 -1.78 -7.81 -18.14
N VAL A 383 -2.63 -6.81 -18.43
CA VAL A 383 -3.01 -6.42 -19.79
C VAL A 383 -2.40 -5.09 -20.21
N HIS A 384 -1.89 -4.30 -19.26
CA HIS A 384 -1.17 -3.05 -19.46
C HIS A 384 -0.24 -2.79 -18.25
N PRO A 385 0.94 -2.14 -18.42
CA PRO A 385 1.54 -1.64 -19.68
C PRO A 385 2.13 -2.77 -20.55
N GLU A 386 2.38 -2.47 -21.82
CA GLU A 386 2.89 -3.45 -22.81
C GLU A 386 4.20 -4.11 -22.39
N ALA A 387 5.07 -3.38 -21.65
CA ALA A 387 6.36 -3.89 -21.18
C ALA A 387 6.27 -5.12 -20.27
N ILE A 388 5.15 -5.29 -19.57
CA ILE A 388 4.91 -6.41 -18.65
C ILE A 388 3.61 -7.16 -18.97
N LYS A 389 3.01 -6.90 -20.13
CA LYS A 389 1.77 -7.52 -20.60
C LYS A 389 1.90 -9.05 -20.67
N GLN A 390 0.90 -9.74 -20.14
CA GLN A 390 0.82 -11.18 -20.07
C GLN A 390 -0.31 -11.75 -20.95
N ALA A 391 -1.36 -10.96 -21.18
CA ALA A 391 -2.52 -11.37 -21.98
C ALA A 391 -3.20 -10.17 -22.65
N GLU A 392 -4.06 -10.44 -23.63
CA GLU A 392 -5.00 -9.45 -24.19
C GLU A 392 -6.18 -9.25 -23.24
N PHE A 393 -6.79 -8.06 -23.33
CA PHE A 393 -8.05 -7.78 -22.63
C PHE A 393 -9.20 -8.56 -23.29
N VAL A 394 -10.03 -9.22 -22.49
CA VAL A 394 -11.15 -10.07 -22.92
C VAL A 394 -12.47 -9.47 -22.43
N PHE A 395 -13.49 -9.48 -23.27
CA PHE A 395 -14.83 -9.03 -22.90
C PHE A 395 -15.68 -10.20 -22.38
N GLN A 396 -16.74 -9.88 -21.63
CA GLN A 396 -17.72 -10.89 -21.20
C GLN A 396 -18.36 -11.54 -22.42
N GLY A 397 -18.35 -12.87 -22.51
CA GLY A 397 -18.97 -13.64 -23.57
C GLY A 397 -18.10 -13.92 -24.80
N ASP A 398 -16.83 -13.52 -24.80
CA ASP A 398 -15.85 -13.87 -25.86
C ASP A 398 -15.36 -15.31 -25.75
#